data_9851356aa65b6ce7bcba7ec7df7bfb0d
#
_entry.id   9851356aa65b6ce7bcba7ec7df7bfb0d
#
_cell.length_a   1.000
_cell.length_b   1.000
_cell.length_c   1.000
_cell.angle_alpha   90.00
_cell.angle_beta   90.00
_cell.angle_gamma   90.00
#
_symmetry.space_group_name_H-M   'P 1'
#
loop_
_entity.id
_entity.type
_entity.pdbx_description
1 polymer ?
#
loop_
_entity_poly.entity_id
_entity_poly.type
_entity_poly.pdbx_seq_one_letter_code
_entity_poly.pdbx_strand_id
1 'polypeptide(L)'
;AHATAATSTPSRYSMLTGEYAWRKPGTDVAAGNAGMIIRPEQYTMADMFKSSGYATGAFGKWHLGLGDKTAQQDWNAPLSASLGDLGFDYSYIMAATADRVPCVFIENGQVANYDPSAPIEVSYIKNFPGEPTGKDNPELLYNLKPSHGHDMSIVNGISRIGYMKGGGKALWKDEN
;
A
#
# COMPACT_ATOMS: atom_id res chain seq x y z
N ALA A 1 -6.48 6.07 -25.51
CA ALA A 1 -5.37 6.52 -24.66
C ALA A 1 -4.36 5.39 -24.47
N HIS A 2 -3.09 5.73 -24.32
CA HIS A 2 -2.02 4.77 -24.06
C HIS A 2 -1.43 5.03 -22.67
N ALA A 3 -1.27 3.97 -21.87
CA ALA A 3 -0.54 4.05 -20.62
C ALA A 3 0.96 4.23 -20.89
N THR A 4 1.64 4.98 -20.06
CA THR A 4 3.10 5.24 -20.19
C THR A 4 3.97 4.06 -19.77
N ALA A 5 3.40 3.10 -19.07
CA ALA A 5 4.04 1.86 -18.65
C ALA A 5 3.00 0.74 -18.49
N ALA A 6 3.46 -0.53 -18.54
CA ALA A 6 2.59 -1.69 -18.42
C ALA A 6 2.27 -2.10 -16.98
N THR A 7 2.94 -1.51 -15.99
CA THR A 7 2.82 -1.85 -14.56
C THR A 7 2.26 -0.72 -13.73
N SER A 8 1.81 -1.04 -12.52
CA SER A 8 0.99 -0.19 -11.66
C SER A 8 1.68 1.10 -11.22
N THR A 9 2.75 1.00 -10.45
CA THR A 9 3.42 2.17 -9.87
C THR A 9 3.83 3.20 -10.92
N PRO A 10 4.56 2.84 -12.00
CA PRO A 10 4.99 3.83 -12.99
C PRO A 10 3.81 4.45 -13.77
N SER A 11 2.77 3.68 -14.09
CA SER A 11 1.59 4.24 -14.77
C SER A 11 0.82 5.22 -13.88
N ARG A 12 0.65 4.87 -12.60
CA ARG A 12 -0.03 5.73 -11.62
C ARG A 12 0.76 7.01 -11.35
N TYR A 13 2.07 6.90 -11.24
CA TYR A 13 2.96 8.05 -11.11
C TYR A 13 2.76 9.03 -12.26
N SER A 14 2.86 8.54 -13.49
CA SER A 14 2.70 9.37 -14.68
C SER A 14 1.32 10.02 -14.79
N MET A 15 0.26 9.28 -14.43
CA MET A 15 -1.10 9.80 -14.47
C MET A 15 -1.31 10.94 -13.48
N LEU A 16 -0.78 10.81 -12.26
CA LEU A 16 -0.97 11.81 -11.21
C LEU A 16 -0.08 13.04 -11.36
N THR A 17 1.13 12.87 -11.90
CA THR A 17 2.13 13.94 -11.96
C THR A 17 2.29 14.58 -13.33
N GLY A 18 1.80 13.93 -14.39
CA GLY A 18 2.07 14.35 -15.77
C GLY A 18 3.49 14.07 -16.25
N GLU A 19 4.32 13.39 -15.44
CA GLU A 19 5.71 13.08 -15.75
C GLU A 19 5.89 11.62 -16.14
N TYR A 20 6.81 11.34 -17.05
CA TYR A 20 7.18 9.97 -17.37
C TYR A 20 7.96 9.33 -16.21
N ALA A 21 7.46 8.21 -15.69
CA ALA A 21 8.05 7.49 -14.58
C ALA A 21 9.52 7.07 -14.84
N TRP A 22 9.85 6.67 -16.06
CA TRP A 22 11.21 6.28 -16.44
C TRP A 22 12.26 7.40 -16.31
N ARG A 23 11.84 8.66 -16.17
CA ARG A 23 12.72 9.80 -15.90
C ARG A 23 13.09 9.94 -14.42
N LYS A 24 12.40 9.21 -13.53
CA LYS A 24 12.61 9.29 -12.09
C LYS A 24 13.02 7.92 -11.54
N PRO A 25 14.23 7.77 -10.99
CA PRO A 25 14.61 6.55 -10.26
C PRO A 25 13.64 6.25 -9.12
N GLY A 26 13.41 4.95 -8.85
CA GLY A 26 12.55 4.51 -7.75
C GLY A 26 11.05 4.49 -8.06
N THR A 27 10.67 4.56 -9.33
CA THR A 27 9.27 4.43 -9.80
C THR A 27 8.93 3.03 -10.31
N ASP A 28 9.74 2.03 -9.99
CA ASP A 28 9.44 0.61 -10.22
C ASP A 28 8.29 0.15 -9.32
N VAL A 29 7.82 -1.09 -9.51
CA VAL A 29 6.72 -1.67 -8.73
C VAL A 29 7.05 -1.62 -7.24
N ALA A 30 6.34 -0.77 -6.51
CA ALA A 30 6.62 -0.49 -5.11
C ALA A 30 6.22 -1.65 -4.18
N ALA A 31 6.99 -1.86 -3.12
CA ALA A 31 6.57 -2.67 -1.98
C ALA A 31 5.40 -2.01 -1.23
N GLY A 32 4.64 -2.78 -0.45
CA GLY A 32 3.51 -2.24 0.31
C GLY A 32 3.91 -1.28 1.44
N ASN A 33 5.15 -1.38 1.91
CA ASN A 33 5.73 -0.49 2.91
C ASN A 33 6.69 0.57 2.33
N ALA A 34 6.66 0.79 1.02
CA ALA A 34 7.48 1.80 0.38
C ALA A 34 7.17 3.20 0.90
N GLY A 35 8.21 4.03 1.01
CA GLY A 35 8.06 5.46 1.24
C GLY A 35 7.39 6.16 0.04
N MET A 36 6.84 7.33 0.28
CA MET A 36 6.10 8.10 -0.73
C MET A 36 6.99 8.44 -1.93
N ILE A 37 6.53 8.04 -3.13
CA ILE A 37 7.25 8.22 -4.39
C ILE A 37 6.97 9.61 -4.97
N ILE A 38 5.72 10.06 -4.93
CA ILE A 38 5.34 11.43 -5.28
C ILE A 38 5.67 12.31 -4.07
N ARG A 39 6.44 13.35 -4.30
CA ARG A 39 6.86 14.24 -3.21
C ARG A 39 5.75 15.22 -2.86
N PRO A 40 5.57 15.61 -1.59
CA PRO A 40 4.54 16.57 -1.19
C PRO A 40 4.61 17.92 -1.92
N GLU A 41 5.81 18.35 -2.31
CA GLU A 41 6.01 19.59 -3.05
C GLU A 41 5.76 19.46 -4.58
N GLN A 42 5.48 18.26 -5.07
CA GLN A 42 5.22 18.01 -6.48
C GLN A 42 3.74 18.27 -6.79
N TYR A 43 3.49 19.15 -7.77
CA TYR A 43 2.13 19.44 -8.22
C TYR A 43 1.48 18.23 -8.89
N THR A 44 0.30 17.87 -8.43
CA THR A 44 -0.42 16.68 -8.88
C THR A 44 -1.72 17.02 -9.61
N MET A 45 -2.31 16.03 -10.25
CA MET A 45 -3.65 16.15 -10.81
C MET A 45 -4.71 16.51 -9.72
N ALA A 46 -4.53 16.04 -8.49
CA ALA A 46 -5.42 16.38 -7.37
C ALA A 46 -5.30 17.86 -7.01
N ASP A 47 -4.07 18.41 -6.96
CA ASP A 47 -3.85 19.86 -6.74
C ASP A 47 -4.49 20.70 -7.85
N MET A 48 -4.39 20.25 -9.08
CA MET A 48 -5.00 20.95 -10.24
C MET A 48 -6.52 21.04 -10.08
N PHE A 49 -7.18 19.95 -9.73
CA PHE A 49 -8.62 19.94 -9.53
C PHE A 49 -9.04 20.74 -8.29
N LYS A 50 -8.29 20.59 -7.20
CA LYS A 50 -8.53 21.35 -5.97
C LYS A 50 -8.41 22.86 -6.19
N SER A 51 -7.39 23.31 -6.91
CA SER A 51 -7.22 24.73 -7.28
C SER A 51 -8.35 25.28 -8.15
N SER A 52 -9.09 24.40 -8.83
CA SER A 52 -10.26 24.72 -9.63
C SER A 52 -11.59 24.58 -8.86
N GLY A 53 -11.53 24.39 -7.54
CA GLY A 53 -12.71 24.34 -6.67
C GLY A 53 -13.38 22.96 -6.56
N TYR A 54 -12.74 21.90 -7.03
CA TYR A 54 -13.26 20.54 -6.88
C TYR A 54 -12.85 19.95 -5.51
N ALA A 55 -13.75 19.17 -4.92
CA ALA A 55 -13.40 18.24 -3.86
C ALA A 55 -12.69 17.02 -4.46
N THR A 56 -11.63 16.55 -3.81
CA THR A 56 -10.77 15.49 -4.33
C THR A 56 -10.76 14.28 -3.39
N GLY A 57 -10.93 13.09 -3.94
CA GLY A 57 -10.94 11.85 -3.17
C GLY A 57 -10.18 10.72 -3.85
N ALA A 58 -9.49 9.90 -3.06
CA ALA A 58 -8.80 8.70 -3.53
C ALA A 58 -9.32 7.46 -2.81
N PHE A 59 -9.68 6.43 -3.59
CA PHE A 59 -10.25 5.20 -3.06
C PHE A 59 -9.62 3.95 -3.69
N GLY A 60 -9.44 2.92 -2.87
CA GLY A 60 -8.94 1.63 -3.32
C GLY A 60 -7.41 1.57 -3.43
N LYS A 61 -6.88 0.98 -4.48
CA LYS A 61 -5.44 0.76 -4.68
C LYS A 61 -4.66 2.06 -4.82
N TRP A 62 -3.64 2.26 -3.97
CA TRP A 62 -2.71 3.38 -4.09
C TRP A 62 -1.41 3.02 -4.84
N HIS A 63 -0.56 2.20 -4.27
CA HIS A 63 0.67 1.66 -4.87
C HIS A 63 1.72 2.69 -5.27
N LEU A 64 1.80 3.81 -4.57
CA LEU A 64 2.78 4.88 -4.78
C LEU A 64 3.57 5.25 -3.54
N GLY A 65 3.56 4.36 -2.54
CA GLY A 65 4.22 4.59 -1.27
C GLY A 65 3.50 5.60 -0.37
N LEU A 66 3.81 5.55 0.90
CA LEU A 66 3.25 6.39 1.96
C LEU A 66 4.32 6.70 2.99
N GLY A 67 4.14 7.79 3.74
CA GLY A 67 5.10 8.20 4.75
C GLY A 67 6.37 8.82 4.16
N ASP A 68 7.40 8.94 4.98
CA ASP A 68 8.65 9.53 4.54
C ASP A 68 9.43 8.62 3.57
N LYS A 69 10.59 9.09 3.10
CA LYS A 69 11.38 8.43 2.06
C LYS A 69 12.05 7.12 2.49
N THR A 70 12.09 6.82 3.76
CA THR A 70 12.68 5.58 4.26
C THR A 70 11.63 4.47 4.19
N ALA A 71 12.00 3.32 3.68
CA ALA A 71 11.08 2.24 3.33
C ALA A 71 10.36 1.56 4.52
N GLN A 72 10.47 2.08 5.72
CA GLN A 72 9.80 1.51 6.90
C GLN A 72 8.82 2.50 7.51
N GLN A 73 7.53 2.25 7.28
CA GLN A 73 6.46 3.05 7.86
C GLN A 73 6.08 2.52 9.23
N ASP A 74 5.78 3.41 10.16
CA ASP A 74 5.10 3.04 11.40
C ASP A 74 3.59 3.00 11.15
N TRP A 75 3.05 1.80 11.02
CA TRP A 75 1.61 1.57 10.80
C TRP A 75 0.77 1.74 12.07
N ASN A 76 1.40 1.96 13.23
CA ASN A 76 0.75 2.07 14.53
C ASN A 76 0.50 3.52 14.94
N ALA A 77 0.90 4.47 14.11
CA ALA A 77 0.74 5.89 14.30
C ALA A 77 0.27 6.56 13.00
N PRO A 78 -0.19 7.82 13.02
CA PRO A 78 -0.42 8.59 11.81
C PRO A 78 0.85 8.64 10.95
N LEU A 79 0.71 8.35 9.67
CA LEU A 79 1.82 8.39 8.71
C LEU A 79 2.36 9.81 8.56
N SER A 80 3.67 9.96 8.47
CA SER A 80 4.36 11.25 8.37
C SER A 80 4.01 12.03 7.09
N ALA A 81 3.59 11.33 6.04
CA ALA A 81 3.04 11.91 4.82
C ALA A 81 2.01 10.97 4.19
N SER A 82 0.97 11.54 3.59
CA SER A 82 -0.15 10.80 3.03
C SER A 82 -0.72 11.50 1.80
N LEU A 83 -1.87 11.05 1.32
CA LEU A 83 -2.54 11.62 0.16
C LEU A 83 -3.04 13.05 0.37
N GLY A 84 -3.28 13.45 1.63
CA GLY A 84 -3.60 14.83 1.97
C GLY A 84 -2.50 15.81 1.53
N ASP A 85 -1.24 15.39 1.63
CA ASP A 85 -0.08 16.17 1.19
C ASP A 85 0.06 16.26 -0.34
N LEU A 86 -0.73 15.48 -1.07
CA LEU A 86 -0.76 15.42 -2.53
C LEU A 86 -2.03 16.04 -3.13
N GLY A 87 -2.79 16.82 -2.35
CA GLY A 87 -3.97 17.51 -2.83
C GLY A 87 -5.30 16.75 -2.70
N PHE A 88 -5.34 15.57 -2.08
CA PHE A 88 -6.59 14.86 -1.82
C PHE A 88 -7.24 15.31 -0.52
N ASP A 89 -8.51 15.70 -0.57
CA ASP A 89 -9.29 16.10 0.61
C ASP A 89 -9.69 14.90 1.46
N TYR A 90 -9.86 13.73 0.85
CA TYR A 90 -10.19 12.48 1.53
C TYR A 90 -9.52 11.28 0.84
N SER A 91 -9.12 10.30 1.63
CA SER A 91 -8.60 9.05 1.10
C SER A 91 -9.02 7.84 1.94
N TYR A 92 -9.40 6.75 1.25
CA TYR A 92 -9.63 5.44 1.84
C TYR A 92 -9.02 4.38 0.92
N ILE A 93 -7.83 3.92 1.25
CA ILE A 93 -6.96 3.21 0.31
C ILE A 93 -6.34 1.94 0.89
N MET A 94 -5.90 1.07 -0.01
CA MET A 94 -4.88 0.05 0.26
C MET A 94 -3.51 0.63 -0.05
N ALA A 95 -2.53 0.44 0.82
CA ALA A 95 -1.16 1.00 0.64
C ALA A 95 -0.53 0.62 -0.70
N ALA A 96 -0.71 -0.64 -1.13
CA ALA A 96 -0.29 -1.11 -2.44
C ALA A 96 -1.44 -1.82 -3.16
N THR A 97 -1.46 -3.15 -3.10
CA THR A 97 -2.44 -4.02 -3.78
C THR A 97 -3.05 -5.00 -2.79
N ALA A 98 -4.18 -5.62 -3.12
CA ALA A 98 -4.83 -6.59 -2.25
C ALA A 98 -3.96 -7.83 -1.94
N ASP A 99 -3.02 -8.16 -2.81
CA ASP A 99 -2.08 -9.29 -2.64
C ASP A 99 -0.82 -8.94 -1.83
N ARG A 100 -0.66 -7.68 -1.38
CA ARG A 100 0.53 -7.19 -0.66
C ARG A 100 0.20 -6.76 0.77
N VAL A 101 1.14 -7.04 1.67
CA VAL A 101 1.07 -6.49 3.03
C VAL A 101 1.50 -5.01 3.04
N PRO A 102 0.96 -4.18 3.97
CA PRO A 102 0.00 -4.50 5.01
C PRO A 102 -1.41 -4.70 4.46
N CYS A 103 -2.12 -5.69 5.01
CA CYS A 103 -3.48 -6.01 4.62
C CYS A 103 -4.50 -5.23 5.47
N VAL A 104 -4.40 -3.92 5.42
CA VAL A 104 -5.27 -2.96 6.14
C VAL A 104 -5.66 -1.81 5.23
N PHE A 105 -6.82 -1.23 5.47
CA PHE A 105 -7.19 0.04 4.85
C PHE A 105 -6.55 1.21 5.59
N ILE A 106 -6.24 2.26 4.86
CA ILE A 106 -5.69 3.50 5.39
C ILE A 106 -6.64 4.63 5.04
N GLU A 107 -7.16 5.27 6.07
CA GLU A 107 -8.06 6.41 5.96
C GLU A 107 -7.30 7.68 6.38
N ASN A 108 -7.19 8.63 5.46
CA ASN A 108 -6.55 9.93 5.70
C ASN A 108 -5.18 9.82 6.40
N GLY A 109 -4.36 8.85 6.00
CA GLY A 109 -3.01 8.66 6.54
C GLY A 109 -2.94 7.86 7.85
N GLN A 110 -4.01 7.22 8.28
CA GLN A 110 -4.03 6.35 9.45
C GLN A 110 -4.64 4.99 9.12
N VAL A 111 -4.20 3.95 9.80
CA VAL A 111 -4.81 2.62 9.67
C VAL A 111 -6.25 2.67 10.17
N ALA A 112 -7.20 2.38 9.30
CA ALA A 112 -8.60 2.29 9.63
C ALA A 112 -8.86 1.14 10.62
N ASN A 113 -9.71 1.37 11.61
CA ASN A 113 -10.03 0.40 12.67
C ASN A 113 -8.79 -0.14 13.41
N TYR A 114 -7.78 0.70 13.59
CA TYR A 114 -6.54 0.30 14.28
C TYR A 114 -6.81 -0.44 15.57
N ASP A 115 -6.06 -1.53 15.79
CA ASP A 115 -6.16 -2.36 16.97
C ASP A 115 -4.87 -2.24 17.82
N PRO A 116 -4.88 -1.47 18.92
CA PRO A 116 -3.70 -1.30 19.76
C PRO A 116 -3.26 -2.58 20.48
N SER A 117 -4.13 -3.61 20.57
CA SER A 117 -3.78 -4.90 21.14
C SER A 117 -2.99 -5.80 20.19
N ALA A 118 -2.95 -5.44 18.90
CA ALA A 118 -2.28 -6.20 17.85
C ALA A 118 -1.45 -5.28 16.94
N PRO A 119 -0.34 -4.71 17.44
CA PRO A 119 0.50 -3.80 16.67
C PRO A 119 0.96 -4.40 15.34
N ILE A 120 0.99 -3.56 14.32
CA ILE A 120 1.33 -3.96 12.94
C ILE A 120 2.82 -3.84 12.71
N GLU A 121 3.43 -4.93 12.30
CA GLU A 121 4.80 -4.96 11.79
C GLU A 121 4.82 -5.51 10.37
N VAL A 122 5.59 -4.90 9.48
CA VAL A 122 5.70 -5.27 8.06
C VAL A 122 7.16 -5.39 7.65
N SER A 123 7.48 -6.43 6.91
CA SER A 123 8.82 -6.67 6.36
C SER A 123 8.73 -7.24 4.94
N TYR A 124 9.58 -6.75 4.05
CA TYR A 124 9.76 -7.31 2.70
C TYR A 124 11.10 -8.04 2.57
N ILE A 125 11.80 -8.25 3.69
CA ILE A 125 13.13 -8.88 3.74
C ILE A 125 13.06 -10.29 4.32
N LYS A 126 12.40 -10.44 5.49
CA LYS A 126 12.33 -11.72 6.21
C LYS A 126 11.05 -11.83 7.02
N ASN A 127 10.62 -13.06 7.26
CA ASN A 127 9.49 -13.36 8.12
C ASN A 127 9.76 -13.04 9.60
N PHE A 128 8.70 -12.82 10.35
CA PHE A 128 8.75 -12.69 11.80
C PHE A 128 8.82 -14.09 12.45
N PRO A 129 9.56 -14.25 13.55
CA PRO A 129 9.67 -15.54 14.24
C PRO A 129 8.30 -16.11 14.63
N GLY A 130 8.04 -17.35 14.27
CA GLY A 130 6.80 -18.07 14.60
C GLY A 130 5.60 -17.75 13.72
N GLU A 131 5.67 -16.79 12.80
CA GLU A 131 4.57 -16.49 11.89
C GLU A 131 4.51 -17.47 10.72
N PRO A 132 3.32 -18.00 10.39
CA PRO A 132 3.17 -18.95 9.29
C PRO A 132 3.30 -18.27 7.93
N THR A 133 3.75 -19.05 6.94
CA THR A 133 3.81 -18.61 5.54
C THR A 133 3.04 -19.55 4.63
N GLY A 134 2.57 -19.05 3.49
CA GLY A 134 1.93 -19.91 2.50
C GLY A 134 2.87 -20.98 1.95
N LYS A 135 4.18 -20.70 1.93
CA LYS A 135 5.20 -21.67 1.51
C LYS A 135 5.34 -22.84 2.48
N ASP A 136 5.39 -22.55 3.77
CA ASP A 136 5.71 -23.56 4.79
C ASP A 136 4.44 -24.18 5.43
N ASN A 137 3.31 -23.48 5.33
CA ASN A 137 2.02 -23.86 5.93
C ASN A 137 0.87 -23.81 4.93
N PRO A 138 0.95 -24.51 3.80
CA PRO A 138 -0.10 -24.45 2.77
C PRO A 138 -1.45 -24.99 3.24
N GLU A 139 -1.49 -25.80 4.29
CA GLU A 139 -2.71 -26.32 4.93
C GLU A 139 -3.56 -25.24 5.60
N LEU A 140 -2.99 -24.04 5.86
CA LEU A 140 -3.70 -22.90 6.43
C LEU A 140 -4.38 -22.01 5.37
N LEU A 141 -4.21 -22.32 4.10
CA LEU A 141 -4.83 -21.58 3.00
C LEU A 141 -6.22 -22.11 2.70
N TYR A 142 -7.18 -21.19 2.56
CA TYR A 142 -8.58 -21.57 2.30
C TYR A 142 -8.89 -21.71 0.81
N ASN A 143 -8.46 -20.74 0.00
CA ASN A 143 -8.96 -20.60 -1.36
C ASN A 143 -7.88 -20.66 -2.45
N LEU A 144 -6.65 -20.29 -2.15
CA LEU A 144 -5.59 -20.18 -3.14
C LEU A 144 -4.36 -20.96 -2.70
N LYS A 145 -3.83 -21.78 -3.60
CA LYS A 145 -2.52 -22.42 -3.39
C LYS A 145 -1.42 -21.36 -3.43
N PRO A 146 -0.32 -21.55 -2.68
CA PRO A 146 0.82 -20.64 -2.77
C PRO A 146 1.38 -20.69 -4.19
N SER A 147 1.83 -19.54 -4.68
CA SER A 147 2.47 -19.42 -6.00
C SER A 147 3.71 -18.55 -5.88
N HIS A 148 4.56 -18.59 -6.90
CA HIS A 148 5.79 -17.79 -6.89
C HIS A 148 5.51 -16.31 -6.59
N GLY A 149 6.11 -15.81 -5.53
CA GLY A 149 5.93 -14.44 -5.04
C GLY A 149 4.67 -14.19 -4.19
N HIS A 150 3.73 -15.15 -4.13
CA HIS A 150 2.53 -15.11 -3.29
C HIS A 150 2.54 -16.30 -2.33
N ASP A 151 3.59 -16.43 -1.55
CA ASP A 151 3.84 -17.56 -0.68
C ASP A 151 4.38 -17.14 0.71
N MET A 152 4.25 -15.85 1.03
CA MET A 152 4.72 -15.23 2.27
C MET A 152 3.60 -15.22 3.34
N SER A 153 3.41 -14.16 4.09
CA SER A 153 2.42 -14.14 5.18
C SER A 153 1.02 -14.56 4.75
N ILE A 154 0.36 -15.28 5.63
CA ILE A 154 -1.04 -15.68 5.47
C ILE A 154 -1.92 -14.68 6.19
N VAL A 155 -2.81 -14.05 5.44
CA VAL A 155 -3.84 -13.16 6.00
C VAL A 155 -5.20 -13.59 5.45
N ASN A 156 -6.13 -13.91 6.35
CA ASN A 156 -7.46 -14.44 6.02
C ASN A 156 -7.42 -15.66 5.09
N GLY A 157 -6.49 -16.60 5.34
CA GLY A 157 -6.37 -17.83 4.57
C GLY A 157 -5.81 -17.66 3.15
N ILE A 158 -5.24 -16.52 2.84
CA ILE A 158 -4.61 -16.21 1.55
C ILE A 158 -3.15 -15.82 1.79
N SER A 159 -2.23 -16.43 1.05
CA SER A 159 -0.82 -16.02 1.10
C SER A 159 -0.58 -14.74 0.30
N ARG A 160 0.22 -13.86 0.88
CA ARG A 160 0.45 -12.51 0.39
C ARG A 160 1.89 -12.34 -0.11
N ILE A 161 2.17 -11.20 -0.69
CA ILE A 161 3.52 -10.72 -0.98
C ILE A 161 3.99 -9.88 0.22
N GLY A 162 5.12 -10.25 0.79
CA GLY A 162 5.67 -9.63 2.00
C GLY A 162 5.20 -10.31 3.29
N TYR A 163 5.82 -9.92 4.37
CA TYR A 163 5.60 -10.46 5.71
C TYR A 163 4.96 -9.42 6.60
N MET A 164 3.95 -9.82 7.36
CA MET A 164 3.34 -8.99 8.38
C MET A 164 2.99 -9.80 9.63
N LYS A 165 2.91 -9.08 10.74
CA LYS A 165 2.45 -9.58 12.02
C LYS A 165 1.50 -8.56 12.63
N GLY A 166 0.52 -9.01 13.40
CA GLY A 166 -0.46 -8.14 14.03
C GLY A 166 -1.58 -7.71 13.09
N GLY A 167 -2.15 -6.55 13.36
CA GLY A 167 -3.29 -5.97 12.65
C GLY A 167 -4.64 -6.22 13.30
N GLY A 168 -4.85 -7.38 13.91
CA GLY A 168 -6.08 -7.68 14.65
C GLY A 168 -7.35 -7.31 13.87
N LYS A 169 -8.23 -6.51 14.46
CA LYS A 169 -9.49 -6.08 13.84
C LYS A 169 -9.30 -5.10 12.66
N ALA A 170 -8.10 -4.54 12.46
CA ALA A 170 -7.82 -3.67 11.33
C ALA A 170 -7.59 -4.43 10.02
N LEU A 171 -7.27 -5.74 10.09
CA LEU A 171 -7.10 -6.55 8.89
C LEU A 171 -8.40 -6.53 8.07
N TRP A 172 -8.28 -6.24 6.77
CA TRP A 172 -9.45 -6.38 5.89
C TRP A 172 -9.86 -7.84 5.80
N LYS A 173 -11.13 -8.08 5.50
CA LYS A 173 -11.64 -9.43 5.21
C LYS A 173 -11.79 -9.55 3.70
N ASP A 174 -11.26 -10.65 3.17
CA ASP A 174 -11.52 -11.03 1.78
C ASP A 174 -12.89 -11.73 1.78
N GLU A 175 -13.95 -10.97 1.60
CA GLU A 175 -15.28 -11.53 1.36
C GLU A 175 -15.34 -11.96 -0.11
N ASN A 176 -15.78 -13.20 -0.34
CA ASN A 176 -15.92 -13.81 -1.67
C ASN A 176 -17.02 -13.13 -2.49
#